data_7ed4aec48050bfc782185922aa66f57d
#
_entry.id   7ed4aec48050bfc782185922aa66f57d
#
_cell.length_a   1.000
_cell.length_b   1.000
_cell.length_c   1.000
_cell.angle_alpha   90.00
_cell.angle_beta   90.00
_cell.angle_gamma   90.00
#
_symmetry.space_group_name_H-M   'P 1'
#
loop_
_entity.id
_entity.type
_entity.pdbx_description
1 polymer ?
#
loop_
_entity_poly.entity_id
_entity_poly.type
_entity_poly.pdbx_seq_one_letter_code
_entity_poly.pdbx_strand_id
1 'polypeptide(L)'
;MGCGKTTIGKLVSKRTGMPLLDMDALIEEQVGKKISQIFAEQGEAHFRALETALLRYLVEHPQTPPPVISTGGGVVLRPENRELLRTLGFVVWLNVSPHSLMHRNIRAANRPLLQTENPADTLHRLWEERSPLYRETAHRILNTSRTEVGEVCRCVCNLAERFFSHQ
;
A
#
# COMPACT_ATOMS: atom_id res chain seq x y z
N MET A 1 -5.67 1.83 4.80
CA MET A 1 -6.86 1.08 4.29
C MET A 1 -7.80 2.07 3.61
N GLY A 2 -8.40 1.75 2.43
CA GLY A 2 -9.37 2.64 1.77
C GLY A 2 -8.83 3.93 1.14
N CYS A 3 -7.54 4.15 1.10
CA CYS A 3 -6.95 5.35 0.47
C CYS A 3 -6.87 5.28 -1.06
N GLY A 4 -7.30 4.17 -1.69
CA GLY A 4 -7.36 4.05 -3.14
C GLY A 4 -6.08 3.55 -3.82
N LYS A 5 -5.16 2.90 -3.11
CA LYS A 5 -3.88 2.41 -3.67
C LYS A 5 -4.05 1.58 -4.93
N THR A 6 -4.85 0.54 -4.89
CA THR A 6 -5.08 -0.33 -6.05
C THR A 6 -5.70 0.43 -7.23
N THR A 7 -6.63 1.36 -6.96
CA THR A 7 -7.24 2.20 -8.00
C THR A 7 -6.21 3.14 -8.65
N ILE A 8 -5.43 3.84 -7.82
CA ILE A 8 -4.36 4.73 -8.29
C ILE A 8 -3.28 3.90 -9.02
N GLY A 9 -2.87 2.76 -8.46
CA GLY A 9 -1.90 1.86 -9.08
C GLY A 9 -2.33 1.41 -10.48
N LYS A 10 -3.60 1.02 -10.66
CA LYS A 10 -4.15 0.68 -12.00
C LYS A 10 -4.08 1.84 -12.98
N LEU A 11 -4.39 3.05 -12.54
CA LEU A 11 -4.32 4.24 -13.41
C LEU A 11 -2.88 4.62 -13.76
N VAL A 12 -1.96 4.54 -12.80
CA VAL A 12 -0.52 4.79 -13.05
C VAL A 12 0.01 3.74 -14.02
N SER A 13 -0.26 2.45 -13.78
CA SER A 13 0.11 1.35 -14.67
C SER A 13 -0.40 1.58 -16.11
N LYS A 14 -1.69 1.90 -16.26
CA LYS A 14 -2.27 2.20 -17.58
C LYS A 14 -1.63 3.41 -18.26
N ARG A 15 -1.27 4.44 -17.50
CA ARG A 15 -0.67 5.67 -18.04
C ARG A 15 0.79 5.51 -18.43
N THR A 16 1.55 4.71 -17.69
CA THR A 16 2.99 4.53 -17.88
C THR A 16 3.33 3.31 -18.72
N GLY A 17 2.39 2.38 -18.91
CA GLY A 17 2.65 1.07 -19.53
C GLY A 17 3.37 0.08 -18.61
N MET A 18 3.69 0.46 -17.37
CA MET A 18 4.34 -0.42 -16.39
C MET A 18 3.34 -1.46 -15.86
N PRO A 19 3.74 -2.72 -15.65
CA PRO A 19 2.87 -3.73 -15.04
C PRO A 19 2.48 -3.34 -13.61
N LEU A 20 1.27 -3.73 -13.17
CA LEU A 20 0.82 -3.55 -11.79
C LEU A 20 1.03 -4.84 -11.00
N LEU A 21 1.74 -4.76 -9.88
CA LEU A 21 1.81 -5.81 -8.87
C LEU A 21 1.01 -5.40 -7.63
N ASP A 22 -0.03 -6.14 -7.31
CA ASP A 22 -0.74 -6.00 -6.04
C ASP A 22 -0.22 -7.07 -5.08
N MET A 23 0.48 -6.65 -4.03
CA MET A 23 1.14 -7.57 -3.09
C MET A 23 0.14 -8.46 -2.36
N ASP A 24 -1.04 -7.92 -2.03
CA ASP A 24 -2.08 -8.69 -1.35
C ASP A 24 -2.56 -9.84 -2.27
N ALA A 25 -2.78 -9.56 -3.55
CA ALA A 25 -3.18 -10.56 -4.55
C ALA A 25 -2.08 -11.61 -4.79
N LEU A 26 -0.81 -11.19 -4.90
CA LEU A 26 0.31 -12.10 -5.08
C LEU A 26 0.49 -13.06 -3.89
N ILE A 27 0.31 -12.58 -2.66
CA ILE A 27 0.37 -13.44 -1.47
C ILE A 27 -0.80 -14.44 -1.47
N GLU A 28 -2.02 -14.00 -1.79
CA GLU A 28 -3.17 -14.90 -1.90
C GLU A 28 -2.94 -15.99 -2.95
N GLU A 29 -2.40 -15.63 -4.11
CA GLU A 29 -2.07 -16.57 -5.19
C GLU A 29 -1.00 -17.58 -4.76
N GLN A 30 0.09 -17.10 -4.15
CA GLN A 30 1.21 -17.95 -3.71
C GLN A 30 0.79 -18.94 -2.61
N VAL A 31 -0.04 -18.49 -1.66
CA VAL A 31 -0.48 -19.31 -0.52
C VAL A 31 -1.71 -20.18 -0.87
N GLY A 32 -2.46 -19.81 -1.92
CA GLY A 32 -3.72 -20.46 -2.28
C GLY A 32 -4.86 -20.20 -1.31
N LYS A 33 -4.75 -19.14 -0.48
CA LYS A 33 -5.73 -18.77 0.56
C LYS A 33 -6.01 -17.28 0.56
N LYS A 34 -7.22 -16.90 0.95
CA LYS A 34 -7.56 -15.49 1.19
C LYS A 34 -6.82 -14.95 2.40
N ILE A 35 -6.46 -13.64 2.38
CA ILE A 35 -5.77 -12.99 3.50
C ILE A 35 -6.54 -13.17 4.82
N SER A 36 -7.88 -13.10 4.79
CA SER A 36 -8.72 -13.35 5.97
C SER A 36 -8.52 -14.76 6.56
N GLN A 37 -8.32 -15.77 5.72
CA GLN A 37 -8.04 -17.14 6.14
C GLN A 37 -6.62 -17.27 6.72
N ILE A 38 -5.63 -16.62 6.09
CA ILE A 38 -4.25 -16.58 6.60
C ILE A 38 -4.22 -15.98 8.01
N PHE A 39 -4.93 -14.84 8.20
CA PHE A 39 -5.03 -14.20 9.53
C PHE A 39 -5.72 -15.11 10.56
N ALA A 40 -6.81 -15.80 10.18
CA ALA A 40 -7.56 -16.66 11.08
C ALA A 40 -6.78 -17.92 11.48
N GLU A 41 -6.05 -18.53 10.55
CA GLU A 41 -5.37 -19.81 10.75
C GLU A 41 -3.94 -19.66 11.28
N GLN A 42 -3.22 -18.61 10.85
CA GLN A 42 -1.78 -18.45 11.09
C GLN A 42 -1.41 -17.14 11.79
N GLY A 43 -2.37 -16.22 11.92
CA GLY A 43 -2.21 -14.95 12.61
C GLY A 43 -1.51 -13.86 11.78
N GLU A 44 -1.54 -12.64 12.34
CA GLU A 44 -0.97 -11.46 11.67
C GLU A 44 0.55 -11.59 11.48
N ALA A 45 1.27 -12.13 12.45
CA ALA A 45 2.73 -12.25 12.39
C ALA A 45 3.20 -13.07 11.18
N HIS A 46 2.47 -14.14 10.85
CA HIS A 46 2.74 -14.97 9.68
C HIS A 46 2.50 -14.19 8.38
N PHE A 47 1.37 -13.48 8.27
CA PHE A 47 1.09 -12.64 7.11
C PHE A 47 2.17 -11.57 6.91
N ARG A 48 2.66 -10.92 7.98
CA ARG A 48 3.77 -9.97 7.90
C ARG A 48 5.07 -10.60 7.44
N ALA A 49 5.31 -11.87 7.78
CA ALA A 49 6.47 -12.61 7.25
C ALA A 49 6.35 -12.85 5.73
N LEU A 50 5.15 -13.15 5.24
CA LEU A 50 4.89 -13.29 3.80
C LEU A 50 5.09 -11.97 3.05
N GLU A 51 4.61 -10.83 3.58
CA GLU A 51 4.89 -9.50 3.01
C GLU A 51 6.39 -9.25 2.90
N THR A 52 7.16 -9.57 3.95
CA THR A 52 8.62 -9.40 3.95
C THR A 52 9.31 -10.31 2.92
N ALA A 53 8.92 -11.58 2.86
CA ALA A 53 9.48 -12.53 1.91
C ALA A 53 9.24 -12.09 0.45
N LEU A 54 8.03 -11.61 0.15
CA LEU A 54 7.70 -11.08 -1.17
C LEU A 54 8.53 -9.83 -1.52
N LEU A 55 8.72 -8.90 -0.59
CA LEU A 55 9.55 -7.73 -0.82
C LEU A 55 11.01 -8.09 -1.09
N ARG A 56 11.58 -9.03 -0.33
CA ARG A 56 12.95 -9.54 -0.56
C ARG A 56 13.05 -10.16 -1.97
N TYR A 57 12.11 -11.01 -2.32
CA TYR A 57 12.06 -11.62 -3.64
C TYR A 57 12.06 -10.57 -4.76
N LEU A 58 11.26 -9.52 -4.63
CA LEU A 58 11.18 -8.44 -5.62
C LEU A 58 12.47 -7.63 -5.73
N VAL A 59 13.20 -7.44 -4.62
CA VAL A 59 14.52 -6.78 -4.62
C VAL A 59 15.58 -7.66 -5.29
N GLU A 60 15.59 -8.96 -5.02
CA GLU A 60 16.55 -9.92 -5.56
C GLU A 60 16.29 -10.24 -7.05
N HIS A 61 15.04 -10.07 -7.51
CA HIS A 61 14.61 -10.38 -8.88
C HIS A 61 13.97 -9.15 -9.54
N PRO A 62 14.77 -8.11 -9.89
CA PRO A 62 14.25 -6.89 -10.49
C PRO A 62 13.58 -7.18 -11.84
N GLN A 63 12.40 -6.63 -12.04
CA GLN A 63 11.62 -6.83 -13.25
C GLN A 63 11.88 -5.75 -14.28
N THR A 64 11.82 -6.12 -15.56
CA THR A 64 11.94 -5.19 -16.69
C THR A 64 10.75 -5.38 -17.63
N PRO A 65 9.90 -4.37 -17.83
CA PRO A 65 9.95 -3.04 -17.21
C PRO A 65 9.62 -3.08 -15.70
N PRO A 66 10.09 -2.08 -14.92
CA PRO A 66 9.83 -2.02 -13.49
C PRO A 66 8.33 -1.88 -13.22
N PRO A 67 7.79 -2.55 -12.18
CA PRO A 67 6.35 -2.53 -11.91
C PRO A 67 5.92 -1.34 -11.07
N VAL A 68 4.63 -1.00 -11.17
CA VAL A 68 3.91 -0.24 -10.15
C VAL A 68 3.50 -1.21 -9.05
N ILE A 69 3.96 -1.01 -7.81
CA ILE A 69 3.68 -1.92 -6.69
C ILE A 69 2.61 -1.31 -5.79
N SER A 70 1.47 -2.00 -5.64
CA SER A 70 0.42 -1.69 -4.67
C SER A 70 0.62 -2.55 -3.42
N THR A 71 0.89 -1.92 -2.27
CA THR A 71 1.21 -2.63 -1.02
C THR A 71 0.03 -2.71 -0.07
N GLY A 72 0.06 -3.67 0.85
CA GLY A 72 -0.81 -3.68 2.03
C GLY A 72 -0.54 -2.49 2.96
N GLY A 73 -1.56 -2.09 3.74
CA GLY A 73 -1.39 -0.95 4.67
C GLY A 73 -0.56 -1.26 5.92
N GLY A 74 -0.25 -2.51 6.20
CA GLY A 74 0.58 -2.90 7.33
C GLY A 74 2.04 -3.19 6.98
N VAL A 75 2.40 -3.09 5.71
CA VAL A 75 3.74 -3.41 5.22
C VAL A 75 4.84 -2.62 5.93
N VAL A 76 4.56 -1.37 6.33
CA VAL A 76 5.52 -0.47 7.01
C VAL A 76 5.77 -0.82 8.48
N LEU A 77 5.01 -1.73 9.08
CA LEU A 77 5.15 -2.09 10.50
C LEU A 77 6.51 -2.70 10.82
N ARG A 78 7.08 -3.46 9.90
CA ARG A 78 8.42 -4.02 10.05
C ARG A 78 9.50 -3.04 9.55
N PRO A 79 10.53 -2.71 10.34
CA PRO A 79 11.63 -1.85 9.92
C PRO A 79 12.28 -2.32 8.61
N GLU A 80 12.56 -3.60 8.50
CA GLU A 80 13.13 -4.22 7.31
C GLU A 80 12.30 -3.93 6.04
N ASN A 81 10.96 -3.99 6.12
CA ASN A 81 10.11 -3.71 4.97
C ASN A 81 10.23 -2.25 4.51
N ARG A 82 10.47 -1.31 5.44
CA ARG A 82 10.66 0.10 5.11
C ARG A 82 11.93 0.31 4.28
N GLU A 83 13.00 -0.39 4.62
CA GLU A 83 14.25 -0.39 3.86
C GLU A 83 14.08 -1.05 2.49
N LEU A 84 13.47 -2.24 2.43
CA LEU A 84 13.20 -2.95 1.18
C LEU A 84 12.34 -2.12 0.22
N LEU A 85 11.30 -1.45 0.72
CA LEU A 85 10.46 -0.57 -0.10
C LEU A 85 11.25 0.58 -0.71
N ARG A 86 12.16 1.20 0.05
CA ARG A 86 13.02 2.27 -0.45
C ARG A 86 14.05 1.78 -1.47
N THR A 87 14.53 0.55 -1.30
CA THR A 87 15.43 -0.11 -2.26
C THR A 87 14.71 -0.45 -3.56
N LEU A 88 13.44 -0.87 -3.50
CA LEU A 88 12.63 -1.19 -4.68
C LEU A 88 12.35 0.01 -5.58
N GLY A 89 12.33 1.24 -5.03
CA GLY A 89 12.17 2.43 -5.86
C GLY A 89 11.45 3.60 -5.21
N PHE A 90 10.70 4.35 -6.00
CA PHE A 90 10.02 5.57 -5.58
C PHE A 90 8.77 5.26 -4.73
N VAL A 91 8.84 5.55 -3.45
CA VAL A 91 7.76 5.30 -2.48
C VAL A 91 6.87 6.52 -2.32
N VAL A 92 5.57 6.36 -2.58
CA VAL A 92 4.56 7.41 -2.40
C VAL A 92 3.56 7.01 -1.34
N TRP A 93 3.40 7.82 -0.32
CA TRP A 93 2.31 7.68 0.65
C TRP A 93 1.08 8.47 0.19
N LEU A 94 0.00 7.74 -0.11
CA LEU A 94 -1.32 8.32 -0.36
C LEU A 94 -1.99 8.57 0.99
N ASN A 95 -1.80 9.78 1.52
CA ASN A 95 -2.35 10.17 2.82
C ASN A 95 -3.82 10.57 2.68
N VAL A 96 -4.66 9.95 3.51
CA VAL A 96 -6.10 10.27 3.63
C VAL A 96 -6.39 10.51 5.10
N SER A 97 -7.11 11.59 5.42
CA SER A 97 -7.51 11.87 6.79
C SER A 97 -8.41 10.75 7.36
N PRO A 98 -8.38 10.46 8.67
CA PRO A 98 -9.25 9.48 9.30
C PRO A 98 -10.74 9.72 8.97
N HIS A 99 -11.18 10.97 9.01
CA HIS A 99 -12.54 11.35 8.65
C HIS A 99 -12.91 10.94 7.21
N SER A 100 -12.04 11.22 6.23
CA SER A 100 -12.27 10.82 4.83
C SER A 100 -12.20 9.31 4.64
N LEU A 101 -11.36 8.62 5.42
CA LEU A 101 -11.29 7.16 5.43
C LEU A 101 -12.58 6.52 5.93
N MET A 102 -13.20 7.10 6.97
CA MET A 102 -14.50 6.65 7.49
C MET A 102 -15.56 6.67 6.39
N HIS A 103 -15.74 7.81 5.72
CA HIS A 103 -16.72 7.93 4.64
C HIS A 103 -16.48 6.96 3.47
N ARG A 104 -15.22 6.65 3.15
CA ARG A 104 -14.87 5.69 2.10
C ARG A 104 -15.07 4.23 2.52
N ASN A 105 -14.85 3.92 3.81
CA ASN A 105 -14.89 2.54 4.33
C ASN A 105 -16.28 2.06 4.73
N ILE A 106 -17.25 2.93 5.00
CA ILE A 106 -18.65 2.57 5.25
C ILE A 106 -19.22 1.72 4.09
N ARG A 107 -18.68 1.86 2.88
CA ARG A 107 -19.08 1.10 1.69
C ARG A 107 -18.27 -0.19 1.44
N ALA A 108 -17.28 -0.50 2.27
CA ALA A 108 -16.35 -1.62 2.05
C ALA A 108 -16.48 -2.67 3.16
N ALA A 109 -17.49 -3.55 3.05
CA ALA A 109 -17.87 -4.56 4.06
C ALA A 109 -16.80 -5.65 4.36
N ASN A 110 -15.70 -5.78 3.58
CA ASN A 110 -14.76 -6.89 3.66
C ASN A 110 -13.38 -6.52 4.23
N ARG A 111 -13.32 -5.94 5.46
CA ARG A 111 -12.03 -5.61 6.08
C ARG A 111 -11.93 -6.16 7.50
N PRO A 112 -11.15 -7.24 7.74
CA PRO A 112 -11.04 -7.90 9.04
C PRO A 112 -10.69 -6.94 10.19
N LEU A 113 -9.78 -5.98 9.96
CA LEU A 113 -9.32 -5.03 10.99
C LEU A 113 -10.36 -3.94 11.36
N LEU A 114 -11.46 -3.82 10.63
CA LEU A 114 -12.55 -2.86 10.92
C LEU A 114 -13.83 -3.53 11.41
N GLN A 115 -13.82 -4.84 11.59
CA GLN A 115 -14.91 -5.61 12.21
C GLN A 115 -14.80 -5.50 13.74
N THR A 116 -14.97 -4.29 14.27
CA THR A 116 -14.90 -3.96 15.69
C THR A 116 -16.14 -3.18 16.09
N GLU A 117 -16.42 -3.11 17.40
CA GLU A 117 -17.57 -2.35 17.94
C GLU A 117 -17.48 -0.85 17.59
N ASN A 118 -16.26 -0.30 17.49
CA ASN A 118 -16.03 1.10 17.09
C ASN A 118 -15.00 1.21 15.96
N PRO A 119 -15.42 1.10 14.69
CA PRO A 119 -14.53 1.23 13.52
C PRO A 119 -13.82 2.59 13.42
N ALA A 120 -14.42 3.67 13.95
CA ALA A 120 -13.86 5.02 13.93
C ALA A 120 -12.60 5.12 14.78
N ASP A 121 -12.68 4.69 16.02
CA ASP A 121 -11.56 4.71 16.96
C ASP A 121 -10.45 3.77 16.47
N THR A 122 -10.82 2.62 15.92
CA THR A 122 -9.86 1.69 15.33
C THR A 122 -9.11 2.32 14.16
N LEU A 123 -9.80 3.03 13.27
CA LEU A 123 -9.16 3.74 12.15
C LEU A 123 -8.26 4.88 12.65
N HIS A 124 -8.68 5.63 13.67
CA HIS A 124 -7.90 6.71 14.23
C HIS A 124 -6.61 6.18 14.86
N ARG A 125 -6.71 5.16 15.71
CA ARG A 125 -5.57 4.49 16.31
C ARG A 125 -4.59 3.94 15.29
N LEU A 126 -5.07 3.22 14.26
CA LEU A 126 -4.23 2.70 13.20
C LEU A 126 -3.56 3.81 12.37
N TRP A 127 -4.24 4.94 12.20
CA TRP A 127 -3.67 6.10 11.51
C TRP A 127 -2.57 6.75 12.34
N GLU A 128 -2.78 6.94 13.65
CA GLU A 128 -1.77 7.50 14.57
C GLU A 128 -0.54 6.59 14.65
N GLU A 129 -0.74 5.29 14.84
CA GLU A 129 0.33 4.29 14.92
C GLU A 129 1.19 4.25 13.63
N ARG A 130 0.55 4.30 12.44
CA ARG A 130 1.23 4.05 11.17
C ARG A 130 1.70 5.29 10.44
N SER A 131 1.11 6.45 10.72
CA SER A 131 1.47 7.70 10.03
C SER A 131 2.95 8.08 10.17
N PRO A 132 3.60 7.94 11.34
CA PRO A 132 5.04 8.17 11.46
C PRO A 132 5.86 7.22 10.56
N LEU A 133 5.47 5.94 10.53
CA LEU A 133 6.15 4.91 9.74
C LEU A 133 6.00 5.15 8.22
N TYR A 134 4.81 5.53 7.78
CA TYR A 134 4.61 5.93 6.38
C TYR A 134 5.43 7.16 6.02
N ARG A 135 5.51 8.16 6.92
CA ARG A 135 6.28 9.39 6.70
C ARG A 135 7.77 9.09 6.58
N GLU A 136 8.31 8.22 7.43
CA GLU A 136 9.69 7.76 7.39
C GLU A 136 10.02 7.02 6.08
N THR A 137 9.10 6.18 5.61
CA THR A 137 9.31 5.33 4.43
C THR A 137 9.17 6.10 3.13
N ALA A 138 8.24 7.05 3.04
CA ALA A 138 7.85 7.68 1.80
C ALA A 138 8.87 8.72 1.31
N HIS A 139 9.18 8.69 0.01
CA HIS A 139 9.88 9.78 -0.67
C HIS A 139 8.99 10.98 -0.90
N ARG A 140 7.67 10.76 -1.09
CA ARG A 140 6.67 11.83 -1.24
C ARG A 140 5.35 11.45 -0.57
N ILE A 141 4.67 12.47 -0.06
CA ILE A 141 3.37 12.35 0.60
C ILE A 141 2.36 13.13 -0.23
N LEU A 142 1.29 12.46 -0.67
CA LEU A 142 0.18 13.08 -1.40
C LEU A 142 -1.08 13.04 -0.54
N ASN A 143 -1.65 14.19 -0.24
CA ASN A 143 -2.95 14.26 0.42
C ASN A 143 -4.04 13.99 -0.62
N THR A 144 -4.76 12.88 -0.45
CA THR A 144 -5.80 12.45 -1.39
C THR A 144 -7.20 12.54 -0.81
N SER A 145 -7.37 13.26 0.32
CA SER A 145 -8.66 13.36 1.02
C SER A 145 -9.76 14.00 0.17
N ARG A 146 -9.40 15.02 -0.61
CA ARG A 146 -10.32 15.81 -1.45
C ARG A 146 -9.90 15.89 -2.92
N THR A 147 -8.86 15.16 -3.32
CA THR A 147 -8.30 15.23 -4.68
C THR A 147 -8.92 14.13 -5.54
N GLU A 148 -9.26 14.48 -6.78
CA GLU A 148 -9.76 13.51 -7.76
C GLU A 148 -8.71 12.45 -8.09
N VAL A 149 -9.17 11.23 -8.32
CA VAL A 149 -8.30 10.07 -8.58
C VAL A 149 -7.39 10.30 -9.79
N GLY A 150 -7.90 10.93 -10.86
CA GLY A 150 -7.12 11.26 -12.05
C GLY A 150 -6.02 12.28 -11.80
N GLU A 151 -6.27 13.25 -10.94
CA GLU A 151 -5.27 14.24 -10.55
C GLU A 151 -4.16 13.61 -9.69
N VAL A 152 -4.54 12.76 -8.72
CA VAL A 152 -3.57 11.99 -7.92
C VAL A 152 -2.68 11.15 -8.83
N CYS A 153 -3.25 10.47 -9.83
CA CYS A 153 -2.49 9.69 -10.80
C CYS A 153 -1.47 10.56 -11.55
N ARG A 154 -1.88 11.73 -12.05
CA ARG A 154 -0.97 12.67 -12.74
C ARG A 154 0.17 13.12 -11.82
N CYS A 155 -0.15 13.48 -10.57
CA CYS A 155 0.86 13.86 -9.59
C CYS A 155 1.87 12.74 -9.31
N VAL A 156 1.41 11.49 -9.13
CA VAL A 156 2.30 10.35 -8.91
C VAL A 156 3.24 10.15 -10.10
N CYS A 157 2.73 10.17 -11.34
CA CYS A 157 3.56 10.00 -12.54
C CYS A 157 4.62 11.10 -12.64
N ASN A 158 4.22 12.36 -12.54
CA ASN A 158 5.16 13.50 -12.65
C ASN A 158 6.24 13.48 -11.55
N LEU A 159 5.90 13.06 -10.33
CA LEU A 159 6.85 12.94 -9.23
C LEU A 159 7.81 11.77 -9.43
N ALA A 160 7.31 10.65 -9.97
CA ALA A 160 8.14 9.49 -10.29
C ALA A 160 9.12 9.81 -11.44
N GLU A 161 8.66 10.45 -12.52
CA GLU A 161 9.52 10.90 -13.62
C GLU A 161 10.66 11.79 -13.11
N ARG A 162 10.36 12.78 -12.25
CA ARG A 162 11.38 13.65 -11.66
C ARG A 162 12.36 12.89 -10.77
N PHE A 163 11.86 11.92 -10.00
CA PHE A 163 12.72 11.13 -9.10
C PHE A 163 13.74 10.32 -9.89
N PHE A 164 13.31 9.63 -10.95
CA PHE A 164 14.19 8.80 -11.78
C PHE A 164 15.06 9.59 -12.76
N SER A 165 14.67 10.81 -13.13
CA SER A 165 15.49 11.68 -14.01
C SER A 165 16.68 12.33 -13.26
N HIS A 166 16.75 12.22 -11.94
CA HIS A 166 17.81 12.82 -11.13
C HIS A 166 18.69 11.76 -10.45
N GLN A 167 18.57 10.49 -10.84
CA GLN A 167 19.46 9.39 -10.46
C GLN A 167 20.40 9.04 -11.63
#